data_ef8419e420e7f2ce2831a1a86a39365d
#
_entry.id   ef8419e420e7f2ce2831a1a86a39365d
#
_cell.length_a   1.000
_cell.length_b   1.000
_cell.length_c   1.000
_cell.angle_alpha   90.00
_cell.angle_beta   90.00
_cell.angle_gamma   90.00
#
_symmetry.space_group_name_H-M   'P 1'
#
loop_
_entity.id
_entity.type
_entity.pdbx_description
1 polymer ?
#
loop_
_entity_poly.entity_id
_entity_poly.type
_entity_poly.pdbx_seq_one_letter_code
_entity_poly.pdbx_strand_id
1 'polypeptide(L)'
;AGIKWLCLGIESADQKIRLEISKGKFEDVDITNIVKQVHEADINIIGNYMFGLPGDNMESMQKTLDLSKELKTLAWNAYAAMPLPGSQLYKEAIESGWDLPENYAGYSFHAYNTKPIPTDELTSKQILEFRDQAFLDYHTWPPFLDKVNHHFGQIAVDNIKEMTKIKLKR
;
A
#
# COMPACT_ATOMS: atom_id res chain seq x y z
N ALA A 1 1.40 -26.30 10.99
CA ALA A 1 0.82 -25.40 12.01
C ALA A 1 -0.59 -24.92 11.64
N GLY A 2 -1.07 -25.16 10.40
CA GLY A 2 -2.44 -24.79 9.97
C GLY A 2 -2.65 -23.30 9.64
N ILE A 3 -1.57 -22.53 9.49
CA ILE A 3 -1.64 -21.13 9.01
C ILE A 3 -2.12 -21.12 7.57
N LYS A 4 -3.15 -20.32 7.28
CA LYS A 4 -3.73 -20.19 5.95
C LYS A 4 -3.51 -18.81 5.33
N TRP A 5 -3.18 -17.80 6.14
CA TRP A 5 -2.96 -16.43 5.72
C TRP A 5 -1.76 -15.81 6.42
N LEU A 6 -0.97 -15.07 5.67
CA LEU A 6 0.07 -14.18 6.17
C LEU A 6 -0.16 -12.76 5.66
N CYS A 7 0.04 -11.80 6.54
CA CYS A 7 0.02 -10.38 6.22
C CYS A 7 1.48 -9.92 6.15
N LEU A 8 1.94 -9.52 4.96
CA LEU A 8 3.32 -9.11 4.73
C LEU A 8 3.39 -7.60 4.48
N GLY A 9 4.21 -6.91 5.25
CA GLY A 9 4.60 -5.54 4.99
C GLY A 9 5.70 -5.53 3.91
N ILE A 10 5.32 -5.23 2.69
CA ILE A 10 6.23 -5.12 1.54
C ILE A 10 6.69 -3.66 1.40
N GLU A 11 5.78 -2.76 1.70
CA GLU A 11 5.89 -1.31 1.79
C GLU A 11 6.23 -0.65 0.44
N SER A 12 7.46 -0.79 -0.07
CA SER A 12 7.94 -0.17 -1.31
C SER A 12 8.77 -1.15 -2.16
N ALA A 13 8.73 -1.00 -3.48
CA ALA A 13 9.65 -1.68 -4.38
C ALA A 13 11.07 -1.12 -4.30
N ASP A 14 11.22 0.15 -3.91
CA ASP A 14 12.53 0.78 -3.78
C ASP A 14 13.26 0.30 -2.53
N GLN A 15 14.40 -0.36 -2.73
CA GLN A 15 15.18 -0.92 -1.63
C GLN A 15 15.70 0.16 -0.68
N LYS A 16 16.13 1.31 -1.19
CA LYS A 16 16.65 2.41 -0.37
C LYS A 16 15.56 2.94 0.57
N ILE A 17 14.36 3.17 0.04
CA ILE A 17 13.19 3.59 0.82
C ILE A 17 12.85 2.55 1.90
N ARG A 18 12.82 1.26 1.54
CA ARG A 18 12.57 0.19 2.53
C ARG A 18 13.62 0.17 3.64
N LEU A 19 14.88 0.34 3.32
CA LEU A 19 15.97 0.34 4.31
C LEU A 19 15.86 1.53 5.27
N GLU A 20 15.51 2.69 4.79
CA GLU A 20 15.30 3.88 5.62
C GLU A 20 14.15 3.67 6.62
N ILE A 21 12.99 3.15 6.17
CA ILE A 21 11.84 2.90 7.04
C ILE A 21 12.12 1.79 8.05
N SER A 22 12.81 0.74 7.64
CA SER A 22 13.13 -0.42 8.48
C SER A 22 14.37 -0.23 9.36
N LYS A 23 15.04 0.93 9.24
CA LYS A 23 16.34 1.21 9.89
C LYS A 23 17.38 0.12 9.58
N GLY A 24 17.46 -0.30 8.33
CA GLY A 24 18.42 -1.28 7.82
C GLY A 24 18.17 -2.74 8.21
N LYS A 25 17.02 -3.06 8.84
CA LYS A 25 16.79 -4.44 9.35
C LYS A 25 16.54 -5.49 8.27
N PHE A 26 16.22 -5.09 7.03
CA PHE A 26 15.81 -5.99 5.95
C PHE A 26 16.65 -5.78 4.68
N GLU A 27 17.97 -5.57 4.85
CA GLU A 27 18.87 -5.25 3.74
C GLU A 27 18.93 -6.37 2.69
N ASP A 28 19.01 -7.63 3.15
CA ASP A 28 19.19 -8.80 2.30
C ASP A 28 17.89 -9.55 1.97
N VAL A 29 16.73 -8.88 2.11
CA VAL A 29 15.42 -9.54 1.89
C VAL A 29 15.07 -9.60 0.42
N ASP A 30 15.03 -10.80 -0.14
CA ASP A 30 14.44 -11.10 -1.45
C ASP A 30 12.92 -11.32 -1.30
N ILE A 31 12.15 -10.24 -1.50
CA ILE A 31 10.69 -10.25 -1.36
C ILE A 31 10.05 -11.26 -2.32
N THR A 32 10.51 -11.30 -3.56
CA THR A 32 9.94 -12.16 -4.60
C THR A 32 10.12 -13.64 -4.23
N ASN A 33 11.30 -14.01 -3.76
CA ASN A 33 11.57 -15.37 -3.30
C ASN A 33 10.75 -15.74 -2.05
N ILE A 34 10.61 -14.83 -1.08
CA ILE A 34 9.77 -15.07 0.11
C ILE A 34 8.31 -15.29 -0.28
N VAL A 35 7.75 -14.42 -1.11
CA VAL A 35 6.36 -14.55 -1.60
C VAL A 35 6.16 -15.86 -2.33
N LYS A 36 7.12 -16.26 -3.18
CA LYS A 36 7.09 -17.55 -3.87
C LYS A 36 7.06 -18.72 -2.90
N GLN A 37 7.96 -18.76 -1.91
CA GLN A 37 8.02 -19.83 -0.90
C GLN A 37 6.72 -19.91 -0.08
N VAL A 38 6.10 -18.77 0.26
CA VAL A 38 4.83 -18.73 0.99
C VAL A 38 3.69 -19.30 0.11
N HIS A 39 3.65 -18.94 -1.18
CA HIS A 39 2.68 -19.52 -2.12
C HIS A 39 2.89 -21.03 -2.33
N GLU A 40 4.13 -21.50 -2.42
CA GLU A 40 4.46 -22.94 -2.54
C GLU A 40 4.04 -23.73 -1.29
N ALA A 41 3.95 -23.07 -0.13
CA ALA A 41 3.43 -23.66 1.11
C ALA A 41 1.90 -23.64 1.23
N ASP A 42 1.17 -23.30 0.16
CA ASP A 42 -0.30 -23.15 0.13
C ASP A 42 -0.82 -22.15 1.20
N ILE A 43 -0.09 -21.05 1.39
CA ILE A 43 -0.45 -19.97 2.29
C ILE A 43 -0.80 -18.73 1.48
N ASN A 44 -1.96 -18.15 1.74
CA ASN A 44 -2.42 -16.93 1.12
C ASN A 44 -1.72 -15.71 1.72
N ILE A 45 -1.46 -14.71 0.88
CA ILE A 45 -0.78 -13.48 1.30
C ILE A 45 -1.70 -12.29 1.16
N ILE A 46 -1.73 -11.46 2.20
CA ILE A 46 -2.18 -10.08 2.15
C ILE A 46 -0.94 -9.21 2.00
N GLY A 47 -0.75 -8.63 0.82
CA GLY A 47 0.36 -7.70 0.56
C GLY A 47 -0.02 -6.29 1.01
N ASN A 48 0.81 -5.68 1.87
CA ASN A 48 0.64 -4.30 2.29
C ASN A 48 1.73 -3.44 1.66
N TYR A 49 1.31 -2.33 1.06
CA TYR A 49 2.14 -1.38 0.33
C TYR A 49 1.90 0.03 0.86
N MET A 50 2.91 0.89 0.74
CA MET A 50 2.81 2.29 1.11
C MET A 50 3.22 3.18 -0.05
N PHE A 51 2.58 4.33 -0.17
CA PHE A 51 2.89 5.37 -1.14
C PHE A 51 3.13 6.70 -0.41
N GLY A 52 4.06 7.50 -0.93
CA GLY A 52 4.42 8.77 -0.32
C GLY A 52 5.28 8.60 0.93
N LEU A 53 6.07 7.55 1.01
CA LEU A 53 7.12 7.42 2.02
C LEU A 53 8.19 8.49 1.81
N PRO A 54 8.94 8.92 2.84
CA PRO A 54 10.08 9.79 2.66
C PRO A 54 11.01 9.25 1.56
N GLY A 55 11.36 10.10 0.60
CA GLY A 55 12.14 9.72 -0.58
C GLY A 55 11.33 9.18 -1.77
N ASP A 56 10.02 8.94 -1.63
CA ASP A 56 9.18 8.56 -2.77
C ASP A 56 9.01 9.70 -3.78
N ASN A 57 8.99 9.29 -5.03
CA ASN A 57 8.56 10.10 -6.16
C ASN A 57 7.58 9.29 -7.04
N MET A 58 7.11 9.87 -8.14
CA MET A 58 6.12 9.19 -8.98
C MET A 58 6.64 7.87 -9.55
N GLU A 59 7.93 7.80 -9.90
CA GLU A 59 8.55 6.60 -10.46
C GLU A 59 8.66 5.47 -9.42
N SER A 60 9.07 5.77 -8.17
CA SER A 60 9.20 4.77 -7.11
C SER A 60 7.84 4.21 -6.68
N MET A 61 6.81 5.07 -6.61
CA MET A 61 5.44 4.64 -6.35
C MET A 61 4.91 3.74 -7.48
N GLN A 62 5.20 4.07 -8.75
CA GLN A 62 4.82 3.23 -9.88
C GLN A 62 5.53 1.86 -9.83
N LYS A 63 6.84 1.82 -9.53
CA LYS A 63 7.56 0.56 -9.31
C LYS A 63 6.94 -0.29 -8.21
N THR A 64 6.43 0.34 -7.15
CA THR A 64 5.76 -0.36 -6.05
C THR A 64 4.42 -0.99 -6.51
N LEU A 65 3.63 -0.26 -7.30
CA LEU A 65 2.43 -0.82 -7.91
C LEU A 65 2.75 -1.98 -8.88
N ASP A 66 3.79 -1.83 -9.69
CA ASP A 66 4.21 -2.85 -10.65
C ASP A 66 4.71 -4.12 -9.93
N LEU A 67 5.53 -3.97 -8.89
CA LEU A 67 5.93 -5.09 -8.02
C LEU A 67 4.72 -5.78 -7.39
N SER A 68 3.73 -5.02 -6.93
CA SER A 68 2.52 -5.60 -6.35
C SER A 68 1.75 -6.48 -7.34
N LYS A 69 1.71 -6.06 -8.62
CA LYS A 69 1.12 -6.86 -9.70
C LYS A 69 1.97 -8.09 -10.04
N GLU A 70 3.29 -7.99 -9.98
CA GLU A 70 4.20 -9.12 -10.18
C GLU A 70 3.99 -10.18 -9.09
N LEU A 71 3.94 -9.78 -7.84
CA LEU A 71 3.77 -10.67 -6.69
C LEU A 71 2.38 -11.33 -6.64
N LYS A 72 1.36 -10.71 -7.21
CA LYS A 72 -0.02 -11.25 -7.31
C LYS A 72 -0.55 -11.83 -6.01
N THR A 73 -0.43 -11.08 -4.92
CA THR A 73 -0.98 -11.50 -3.62
C THR A 73 -2.51 -11.59 -3.69
N LEU A 74 -3.11 -12.48 -2.89
CA LEU A 74 -4.56 -12.74 -2.94
C LEU A 74 -5.40 -11.61 -2.34
N ALA A 75 -4.80 -10.83 -1.45
CA ALA A 75 -5.37 -9.58 -0.97
C ALA A 75 -4.30 -8.48 -1.01
N TRP A 76 -4.72 -7.25 -1.25
CA TRP A 76 -3.87 -6.10 -1.47
C TRP A 76 -4.37 -4.89 -0.69
N ASN A 77 -3.49 -4.31 0.10
CA ASN A 77 -3.73 -3.07 0.81
C ASN A 77 -2.67 -2.04 0.41
N ALA A 78 -3.09 -0.81 0.15
CA ALA A 78 -2.18 0.30 -0.06
C ALA A 78 -2.58 1.50 0.78
N TYR A 79 -1.59 2.05 1.43
CA TYR A 79 -1.71 3.17 2.34
C TYR A 79 -0.94 4.37 1.81
N ALA A 80 -1.47 5.57 2.00
CA ALA A 80 -0.65 6.78 1.93
C ALA A 80 0.12 6.93 3.25
N ALA A 81 1.39 7.36 3.20
CA ALA A 81 2.20 7.56 4.39
C ALA A 81 1.57 8.67 5.27
N MET A 82 1.21 8.31 6.49
CA MET A 82 0.52 9.18 7.43
C MET A 82 1.35 9.41 8.70
N PRO A 83 1.52 10.64 9.14
CA PRO A 83 2.22 10.97 10.38
C PRO A 83 1.31 10.71 11.58
N LEU A 84 1.09 9.43 11.91
CA LEU A 84 0.18 9.04 12.99
C LEU A 84 0.65 9.59 14.34
N PRO A 85 -0.25 10.15 15.17
CA PRO A 85 0.10 10.68 16.49
C PRO A 85 0.92 9.70 17.33
N GLY A 86 2.04 10.17 17.87
CA GLY A 86 2.98 9.36 18.66
C GLY A 86 4.09 8.65 17.85
N SER A 87 4.02 8.63 16.52
CA SER A 87 5.09 8.12 15.67
C SER A 87 6.27 9.09 15.56
N GLN A 88 7.43 8.59 15.10
CA GLN A 88 8.58 9.43 14.79
C GLN A 88 8.23 10.41 13.65
N LEU A 89 7.55 9.93 12.62
CA LEU A 89 7.11 10.71 11.48
C LEU A 89 6.17 11.88 11.91
N TYR A 90 5.35 11.68 12.94
CA TYR A 90 4.51 12.74 13.50
C TYR A 90 5.34 13.85 14.16
N LYS A 91 6.42 13.50 14.87
CA LYS A 91 7.33 14.49 15.46
C LYS A 91 8.02 15.31 14.37
N GLU A 92 8.53 14.65 13.35
CA GLU A 92 9.16 15.28 12.18
C GLU A 92 8.18 16.19 11.44
N ALA A 93 6.93 15.79 11.30
CA ALA A 93 5.88 16.58 10.69
C ALA A 93 5.61 17.90 11.48
N ILE A 94 5.58 17.82 12.81
CA ILE A 94 5.44 19.01 13.67
C ILE A 94 6.65 19.92 13.53
N GLU A 95 7.86 19.37 13.61
CA GLU A 95 9.12 20.12 13.51
C GLU A 95 9.26 20.82 12.15
N SER A 96 8.79 20.16 11.08
CA SER A 96 8.79 20.70 9.71
C SER A 96 7.62 21.63 9.41
N GLY A 97 6.68 21.81 10.34
CA GLY A 97 5.50 22.67 10.16
C GLY A 97 4.53 22.16 9.09
N TRP A 98 4.46 20.86 8.88
CA TRP A 98 3.53 20.28 7.90
C TRP A 98 2.07 20.46 8.33
N ASP A 99 1.19 20.58 7.34
CA ASP A 99 -0.25 20.72 7.56
C ASP A 99 -0.84 19.37 8.00
N LEU A 100 -1.05 19.23 9.31
CA LEU A 100 -1.57 18.01 9.93
C LEU A 100 -3.10 18.06 10.04
N PRO A 101 -3.76 16.89 10.06
CA PRO A 101 -5.19 16.80 10.33
C PRO A 101 -5.54 17.37 11.72
N GLU A 102 -6.62 18.14 11.79
CA GLU A 102 -7.11 18.77 13.03
C GLU A 102 -7.69 17.75 14.03
N ASN A 103 -8.11 16.58 13.56
CA ASN A 103 -8.72 15.55 14.37
C ASN A 103 -8.33 14.13 13.88
N TYR A 104 -8.60 13.12 14.70
CA TYR A 104 -8.23 11.74 14.40
C TYR A 104 -8.85 11.19 13.10
N ALA A 105 -10.04 11.65 12.70
CA ALA A 105 -10.67 11.20 11.47
C ALA A 105 -9.82 11.54 10.23
N GLY A 106 -9.14 12.70 10.23
CA GLY A 106 -8.28 13.13 9.13
C GLY A 106 -7.02 12.28 8.93
N TYR A 107 -6.65 11.43 9.90
CA TYR A 107 -5.55 10.47 9.73
C TYR A 107 -5.97 9.19 8.99
N SER A 108 -7.26 9.01 8.73
CA SER A 108 -7.73 7.92 7.89
C SER A 108 -7.62 8.32 6.42
N PHE A 109 -6.93 7.52 5.60
CA PHE A 109 -6.85 7.77 4.16
C PHE A 109 -8.20 7.62 3.43
N HIS A 110 -9.25 7.17 4.10
CA HIS A 110 -10.64 7.18 3.63
C HIS A 110 -11.38 8.49 3.93
N ALA A 111 -10.85 9.32 4.82
CA ALA A 111 -11.50 10.57 5.18
C ALA A 111 -11.41 11.62 4.06
N TYR A 112 -12.44 12.46 3.95
CA TYR A 112 -12.49 13.55 2.99
C TYR A 112 -11.34 14.56 3.18
N ASN A 113 -10.98 14.83 4.43
CA ASN A 113 -9.96 15.80 4.82
C ASN A 113 -8.62 15.15 5.18
N THR A 114 -8.36 13.95 4.67
CA THR A 114 -7.07 13.27 4.93
C THR A 114 -5.90 14.04 4.34
N LYS A 115 -4.80 14.11 5.09
CA LYS A 115 -3.58 14.82 4.70
C LYS A 115 -2.38 13.91 4.96
N PRO A 116 -1.99 13.05 4.01
CA PRO A 116 -0.72 12.34 4.09
C PRO A 116 0.45 13.34 4.02
N ILE A 117 1.61 12.91 4.44
CA ILE A 117 2.81 13.74 4.34
C ILE A 117 3.17 13.98 2.87
N PRO A 118 3.67 15.18 2.50
CA PRO A 118 4.31 15.38 1.22
C PRO A 118 5.69 14.71 1.20
N THR A 119 6.26 14.51 0.03
CA THR A 119 7.69 14.23 -0.15
C THR A 119 8.39 15.45 -0.72
N ASP A 120 9.71 15.36 -0.95
CA ASP A 120 10.46 16.44 -1.59
C ASP A 120 9.97 16.74 -3.02
N GLU A 121 9.38 15.74 -3.69
CA GLU A 121 8.94 15.84 -5.09
C GLU A 121 7.42 15.84 -5.25
N LEU A 122 6.65 15.38 -4.24
CA LEU A 122 5.21 15.15 -4.37
C LEU A 122 4.42 15.85 -3.28
N THR A 123 3.33 16.46 -3.68
CA THR A 123 2.32 17.00 -2.75
C THR A 123 1.47 15.87 -2.15
N SER A 124 0.91 16.10 -0.97
CA SER A 124 -0.06 15.18 -0.33
C SER A 124 -1.21 14.79 -1.27
N LYS A 125 -1.68 15.74 -2.08
CA LYS A 125 -2.74 15.51 -3.06
C LYS A 125 -2.32 14.53 -4.16
N GLN A 126 -1.13 14.69 -4.74
CA GLN A 126 -0.61 13.78 -5.76
C GLN A 126 -0.43 12.35 -5.24
N ILE A 127 0.02 12.21 -3.99
CA ILE A 127 0.17 10.91 -3.33
C ILE A 127 -1.20 10.23 -3.15
N LEU A 128 -2.22 10.97 -2.69
CA LEU A 128 -3.57 10.44 -2.55
C LEU A 128 -4.19 10.05 -3.88
N GLU A 129 -4.06 10.89 -4.91
CA GLU A 129 -4.56 10.61 -6.25
C GLU A 129 -3.91 9.36 -6.83
N PHE A 130 -2.58 9.22 -6.67
CA PHE A 130 -1.87 8.02 -7.09
C PHE A 130 -2.36 6.79 -6.34
N ARG A 131 -2.46 6.85 -5.00
CA ARG A 131 -2.94 5.73 -4.17
C ARG A 131 -4.36 5.29 -4.57
N ASP A 132 -5.26 6.24 -4.80
CA ASP A 132 -6.63 5.92 -5.17
C ASP A 132 -6.70 5.32 -6.58
N GLN A 133 -5.89 5.81 -7.52
CA GLN A 133 -5.77 5.22 -8.85
C GLN A 133 -5.14 3.82 -8.80
N ALA A 134 -4.07 3.64 -8.04
CA ALA A 134 -3.41 2.35 -7.85
C ALA A 134 -4.35 1.28 -7.28
N PHE A 135 -5.25 1.68 -6.37
CA PHE A 135 -6.31 0.81 -5.85
C PHE A 135 -7.23 0.31 -6.99
N LEU A 136 -7.68 1.21 -7.86
CA LEU A 136 -8.50 0.84 -9.00
C LEU A 136 -7.72 -0.05 -9.97
N ASP A 137 -6.49 0.34 -10.31
CA ASP A 137 -5.64 -0.38 -11.27
C ASP A 137 -5.31 -1.80 -10.82
N TYR A 138 -5.16 -2.03 -9.52
CA TYR A 138 -4.92 -3.37 -9.00
C TYR A 138 -6.21 -4.20 -8.96
N HIS A 139 -7.29 -3.65 -8.39
CA HIS A 139 -8.53 -4.41 -8.18
C HIS A 139 -9.38 -4.61 -9.43
N THR A 140 -9.12 -3.87 -10.51
CA THR A 140 -9.74 -4.13 -11.83
C THR A 140 -8.84 -4.89 -12.79
N TRP A 141 -7.61 -5.23 -12.37
CA TRP A 141 -6.64 -5.94 -13.19
C TRP A 141 -7.07 -7.39 -13.42
N PRO A 142 -7.23 -7.85 -14.70
CA PRO A 142 -7.78 -9.16 -15.00
C PRO A 142 -7.06 -10.31 -14.29
N PRO A 143 -5.71 -10.40 -14.25
CA PRO A 143 -5.05 -11.51 -13.57
C PRO A 143 -5.30 -11.59 -12.06
N PHE A 144 -5.58 -10.46 -11.40
CA PHE A 144 -6.02 -10.45 -10.01
C PHE A 144 -7.46 -10.98 -9.87
N LEU A 145 -8.37 -10.50 -10.73
CA LEU A 145 -9.77 -10.95 -10.71
C LEU A 145 -9.89 -12.45 -11.04
N ASP A 146 -9.07 -12.99 -11.95
CA ASP A 146 -9.01 -14.40 -12.25
C ASP A 146 -8.53 -15.21 -11.03
N LYS A 147 -7.51 -14.73 -10.32
CA LYS A 147 -7.03 -15.34 -9.08
C LYS A 147 -8.11 -15.35 -7.99
N VAL A 148 -8.81 -14.24 -7.80
CA VAL A 148 -9.94 -14.14 -6.85
C VAL A 148 -11.07 -15.10 -7.25
N ASN A 149 -11.42 -15.15 -8.52
CA ASN A 149 -12.45 -16.07 -9.01
C ASN A 149 -12.09 -17.53 -8.74
N HIS A 150 -10.85 -17.90 -8.98
CA HIS A 150 -10.35 -19.26 -8.72
C HIS A 150 -10.46 -19.65 -7.24
N HIS A 151 -10.18 -18.73 -6.33
CA HIS A 151 -10.16 -19.02 -4.88
C HIS A 151 -11.53 -18.87 -4.19
N PHE A 152 -12.33 -17.90 -4.60
CA PHE A 152 -13.55 -17.49 -3.90
C PHE A 152 -14.81 -17.48 -4.76
N GLY A 153 -14.67 -17.73 -6.07
CA GLY A 153 -15.77 -17.77 -7.02
C GLY A 153 -16.25 -16.38 -7.49
N GLN A 154 -17.20 -16.42 -8.43
CA GLN A 154 -17.69 -15.24 -9.15
C GLN A 154 -18.29 -14.15 -8.23
N ILE A 155 -18.95 -14.55 -7.15
CA ILE A 155 -19.56 -13.59 -6.18
C ILE A 155 -18.50 -12.64 -5.60
N ALA A 156 -17.29 -13.16 -5.29
CA ALA A 156 -16.21 -12.32 -4.77
C ALA A 156 -15.71 -11.31 -5.83
N VAL A 157 -15.63 -11.74 -7.08
CA VAL A 157 -15.28 -10.86 -8.21
C VAL A 157 -16.33 -9.75 -8.39
N ASP A 158 -17.61 -10.09 -8.31
CA ASP A 158 -18.70 -9.13 -8.47
C ASP A 158 -18.69 -8.10 -7.32
N ASN A 159 -18.43 -8.53 -6.10
CA ASN A 159 -18.26 -7.63 -4.95
C ASN A 159 -17.09 -6.65 -5.16
N ILE A 160 -15.96 -7.12 -5.68
CA ILE A 160 -14.81 -6.25 -6.00
C ILE A 160 -15.19 -5.23 -7.08
N LYS A 161 -15.89 -5.67 -8.13
CA LYS A 161 -16.37 -4.76 -9.19
C LYS A 161 -17.33 -3.71 -8.65
N GLU A 162 -18.22 -4.04 -7.72
CA GLU A 162 -19.09 -3.05 -7.08
C GLU A 162 -18.29 -2.09 -6.19
N MET A 163 -17.35 -2.60 -5.40
CA MET A 163 -16.48 -1.78 -4.55
C MET A 163 -15.68 -0.75 -5.38
N THR A 164 -15.16 -1.15 -6.54
CA THR A 164 -14.35 -0.27 -7.41
C THR A 164 -15.16 0.83 -8.13
N LYS A 165 -16.49 0.76 -8.12
CA LYS A 165 -17.37 1.86 -8.62
C LYS A 165 -17.43 3.02 -7.63
N ILE A 166 -17.12 2.80 -6.36
CA ILE A 166 -17.21 3.82 -5.31
C ILE A 166 -15.94 4.67 -5.38
N LYS A 167 -16.11 5.95 -5.71
CA LYS A 167 -15.02 6.93 -5.67
C LYS A 167 -15.00 7.65 -4.34
N LEU A 168 -13.82 7.72 -3.71
CA LEU A 168 -13.63 8.54 -2.52
C LEU A 168 -13.74 10.02 -2.90
N LYS A 169 -14.46 10.79 -2.09
CA LYS A 169 -14.47 12.25 -2.21
C LYS A 169 -13.16 12.80 -1.62
N ARG A 170 -12.54 13.74 -2.33
CA ARG A 170 -11.31 14.42 -1.93
C ARG A 170 -11.51 15.92 -1.98
#